data_f87268f2008b6f92cc384c816d5fa684
#
_entry.id   f87268f2008b6f92cc384c816d5fa684
#
_cell.length_a   1.000
_cell.length_b   1.000
_cell.length_c   1.000
_cell.angle_alpha   90.00
_cell.angle_beta   90.00
_cell.angle_gamma   90.00
#
_symmetry.space_group_name_H-M   'P 1'
#
loop_
_entity.id
_entity.type
_entity.pdbx_description
1 polymer ?
#
loop_
_entity_poly.entity_id
_entity_poly.type
_entity_poly.pdbx_seq_one_letter_code
_entity_poly.pdbx_strand_id
1 'polypeptide(L)'
;MAVRKAREHTQRENRVKVRWGVSRAANFFATIACLAGVHGCVQDTGTIGALLGQRPDGRLFVRDTPKGLAASRQGILPGDEILLIDGRDVRQMGEHELYRNLSGDVGTTVKLTLIRGDSVIRVTLARTPAPPKARPQAP
;
A
#
# COMPACT_ATOMS: atom_id res chain seq x y z
N MET A 1 38.31 -39.87 33.67
CA MET A 1 37.63 -39.64 34.95
C MET A 1 36.44 -38.75 34.67
N ALA A 2 35.30 -39.35 34.64
CA ALA A 2 34.21 -39.23 35.59
C ALA A 2 33.48 -37.87 35.43
N VAL A 3 32.20 -37.68 35.31
CA VAL A 3 30.99 -38.46 35.58
C VAL A 3 29.80 -37.62 35.09
N ARG A 4 28.90 -38.20 34.32
CA ARG A 4 27.43 -38.19 34.40
C ARG A 4 26.76 -37.06 35.18
N LYS A 5 25.73 -36.39 34.60
CA LYS A 5 24.37 -36.57 35.10
C LYS A 5 23.31 -35.99 34.16
N ALA A 6 22.51 -36.87 33.69
CA ALA A 6 21.21 -36.59 33.06
C ALA A 6 20.27 -35.92 34.07
N ARG A 7 19.42 -35.01 33.61
CA ARG A 7 18.13 -34.73 34.23
C ARG A 7 17.07 -34.57 33.16
N GLU A 8 16.34 -35.65 33.01
CA GLU A 8 14.98 -35.64 32.49
C GLU A 8 14.10 -34.70 33.31
N HIS A 9 13.38 -33.83 32.68
CA HIS A 9 12.26 -33.16 33.27
C HIS A 9 11.06 -33.29 32.36
N THR A 10 10.35 -34.38 32.60
CA THR A 10 8.91 -34.51 32.79
C THR A 10 8.06 -33.53 32.01
N GLN A 11 7.53 -34.03 30.90
CA GLN A 11 6.36 -33.51 30.23
C GLN A 11 5.12 -33.76 31.10
N ARG A 12 4.56 -32.69 31.63
CA ARG A 12 3.20 -32.73 32.20
C ARG A 12 2.19 -32.59 31.05
N GLU A 13 1.64 -33.67 30.64
CA GLU A 13 0.40 -33.74 29.86
C GLU A 13 -0.74 -33.13 30.66
N ASN A 14 -1.20 -31.96 30.31
CA ASN A 14 -2.49 -31.45 30.73
C ASN A 14 -3.56 -31.98 29.79
N ARG A 15 -4.05 -33.17 30.13
CA ARG A 15 -5.30 -33.70 29.55
C ARG A 15 -6.47 -32.89 30.07
N VAL A 16 -6.96 -31.96 29.29
CA VAL A 16 -8.27 -31.36 29.49
C VAL A 16 -9.33 -32.38 29.06
N LYS A 17 -9.96 -33.00 30.04
CA LYS A 17 -11.12 -33.86 29.81
C LYS A 17 -12.30 -33.00 29.41
N VAL A 18 -12.62 -32.96 28.15
CA VAL A 18 -13.89 -32.40 27.65
C VAL A 18 -14.97 -33.45 27.92
N ARG A 19 -15.79 -33.16 28.93
CA ARG A 19 -17.00 -33.95 29.23
C ARG A 19 -18.05 -33.58 28.18
N TRP A 20 -18.36 -34.54 27.33
CA TRP A 20 -19.50 -34.49 26.43
C TRP A 20 -20.78 -34.67 27.25
N GLY A 21 -21.47 -33.60 27.53
CA GLY A 21 -22.84 -33.63 28.03
C GLY A 21 -23.81 -33.74 26.89
N VAL A 22 -24.34 -34.92 26.66
CA VAL A 22 -25.46 -35.15 25.75
C VAL A 22 -26.72 -34.66 26.45
N SER A 23 -27.27 -33.56 26.01
CA SER A 23 -28.65 -33.17 26.33
C SER A 23 -29.46 -33.07 25.04
N ARG A 24 -30.36 -34.04 24.91
CA ARG A 24 -31.46 -34.03 23.94
C ARG A 24 -32.46 -32.96 24.39
N ALA A 25 -32.79 -32.03 23.54
CA ALA A 25 -34.20 -31.59 23.31
C ALA A 25 -34.29 -30.45 22.32
N ALA A 26 -35.18 -30.65 21.37
CA ALA A 26 -36.07 -29.73 20.71
C ALA A 26 -35.53 -28.72 19.68
N ASN A 27 -35.80 -29.07 18.45
CA ASN A 27 -36.27 -28.25 17.33
C ASN A 27 -36.50 -26.77 17.62
N PHE A 28 -35.79 -25.91 16.90
CA PHE A 28 -36.38 -24.72 16.30
C PHE A 28 -35.64 -24.41 15.00
N PHE A 29 -36.33 -24.58 13.89
CA PHE A 29 -35.95 -24.08 12.57
C PHE A 29 -35.83 -22.57 12.66
N ALA A 30 -34.63 -22.07 12.53
CA ALA A 30 -34.35 -20.69 12.14
C ALA A 30 -33.35 -20.73 11.03
N THR A 31 -33.85 -20.84 9.81
CA THR A 31 -33.12 -20.58 8.56
C THR A 31 -32.76 -19.09 8.52
N ILE A 32 -31.63 -18.72 9.13
CA ILE A 32 -31.03 -17.43 8.88
C ILE A 32 -30.17 -17.62 7.62
N ALA A 33 -30.75 -17.25 6.48
CA ALA A 33 -30.03 -17.04 5.25
C ALA A 33 -29.00 -15.91 5.50
N CYS A 34 -27.76 -16.27 5.84
CA CYS A 34 -26.61 -15.38 5.72
C CYS A 34 -26.42 -15.10 4.23
N LEU A 35 -27.07 -14.05 3.71
CA LEU A 35 -26.59 -13.37 2.52
C LEU A 35 -25.20 -12.82 2.89
N ALA A 36 -24.18 -13.62 2.67
CA ALA A 36 -22.80 -13.14 2.62
C ALA A 36 -22.72 -12.20 1.41
N GLY A 37 -22.98 -10.92 1.68
CA GLY A 37 -22.66 -9.86 0.75
C GLY A 37 -21.16 -9.91 0.49
N VAL A 38 -20.76 -10.43 -0.65
CA VAL A 38 -19.43 -10.23 -1.21
C VAL A 38 -19.30 -8.71 -1.46
N HIS A 39 -18.88 -8.00 -0.42
CA HIS A 39 -18.36 -6.66 -0.60
C HIS A 39 -17.05 -6.85 -1.35
N GLY A 40 -17.11 -6.82 -2.67
CA GLY A 40 -15.94 -6.67 -3.50
C GLY A 40 -15.27 -5.38 -3.06
N CYS A 41 -14.16 -5.48 -2.33
CA CYS A 41 -13.27 -4.36 -2.11
C CYS A 41 -12.77 -3.92 -3.48
N VAL A 42 -13.41 -2.92 -4.06
CA VAL A 42 -12.81 -2.14 -5.15
C VAL A 42 -11.62 -1.45 -4.48
N GLN A 43 -10.44 -2.00 -4.69
CA GLN A 43 -9.21 -1.33 -4.24
C GLN A 43 -9.02 -0.12 -5.16
N ASP A 44 -9.37 1.04 -4.63
CA ASP A 44 -9.13 2.30 -5.34
C ASP A 44 -7.61 2.49 -5.50
N THR A 45 -7.18 2.52 -6.75
CA THR A 45 -5.78 2.80 -7.08
C THR A 45 -5.46 4.22 -6.66
N GLY A 46 -4.55 4.34 -5.69
CA GLY A 46 -4.03 5.61 -5.23
C GLY A 46 -2.91 6.13 -6.13
N THR A 47 -2.75 7.45 -6.14
CA THR A 47 -1.70 8.18 -6.86
C THR A 47 -1.07 9.24 -5.98
N ILE A 48 0.11 9.71 -6.34
CA ILE A 48 0.78 10.85 -5.68
C ILE A 48 0.11 12.19 -6.01
N GLY A 49 -0.80 12.23 -6.99
CA GLY A 49 -1.51 13.45 -7.36
C GLY A 49 -0.63 14.47 -8.08
N ALA A 50 0.29 14.02 -8.91
CA ALA A 50 1.10 14.85 -9.80
C ALA A 50 1.05 14.32 -11.22
N LEU A 51 1.09 15.22 -12.21
CA LEU A 51 1.34 14.89 -13.61
C LEU A 51 2.85 14.92 -13.84
N LEU A 52 3.38 13.83 -14.36
CA LEU A 52 4.81 13.65 -14.59
C LEU A 52 5.11 13.54 -16.07
N GLY A 53 6.34 13.88 -16.44
CA GLY A 53 6.85 13.71 -17.81
C GLY A 53 8.28 13.20 -17.76
N GLN A 54 8.51 12.06 -18.39
CA GLN A 54 9.86 11.52 -18.58
C GLN A 54 10.45 12.05 -19.87
N ARG A 55 11.72 12.44 -19.82
CA ARG A 55 12.51 12.83 -21.00
C ARG A 55 13.20 11.61 -21.60
N PRO A 56 13.66 11.71 -22.86
CA PRO A 56 14.41 10.62 -23.50
C PRO A 56 15.70 10.22 -22.78
N ASP A 57 16.28 11.12 -21.99
CA ASP A 57 17.45 10.87 -21.12
C ASP A 57 17.11 10.15 -19.82
N GLY A 58 15.83 9.76 -19.61
CA GLY A 58 15.32 9.08 -18.43
C GLY A 58 15.01 9.99 -17.26
N ARG A 59 15.28 11.31 -17.35
CA ARG A 59 14.96 12.27 -16.27
C ARG A 59 13.45 12.46 -16.15
N LEU A 60 12.95 12.52 -14.92
CA LEU A 60 11.52 12.61 -14.61
C LEU A 60 11.22 13.98 -14.00
N PHE A 61 10.27 14.71 -14.59
CA PHE A 61 9.90 16.05 -14.15
C PHE A 61 8.43 16.11 -13.77
N VAL A 62 8.15 16.93 -12.78
CA VAL A 62 6.78 17.30 -12.41
C VAL A 62 6.28 18.32 -13.43
N ARG A 63 5.20 17.97 -14.14
CA ARG A 63 4.55 18.86 -15.10
C ARG A 63 3.45 19.69 -14.47
N ASP A 64 2.69 19.09 -13.57
CA ASP A 64 1.60 19.77 -12.87
C ASP A 64 1.31 19.08 -11.53
N THR A 65 0.80 19.85 -10.58
CA THR A 65 0.39 19.40 -9.25
C THR A 65 -0.99 19.95 -8.93
N PRO A 66 -2.07 19.27 -9.34
CA PRO A 66 -3.42 19.73 -9.10
C PRO A 66 -3.67 20.03 -7.62
N LYS A 67 -4.29 21.17 -7.34
CA LYS A 67 -4.56 21.63 -5.99
C LYS A 67 -5.36 20.62 -5.19
N GLY A 68 -5.02 20.46 -3.91
CA GLY A 68 -5.72 19.56 -3.00
C GLY A 68 -5.29 18.09 -3.05
N LEU A 69 -4.44 17.68 -3.99
CA LEU A 69 -3.84 16.35 -4.04
C LEU A 69 -2.55 16.24 -3.22
N ALA A 70 -2.06 15.02 -3.02
CA ALA A 70 -0.93 14.76 -2.13
C ALA A 70 0.33 15.58 -2.49
N ALA A 71 0.71 15.61 -3.76
CA ALA A 71 1.87 16.35 -4.22
C ALA A 71 1.79 17.85 -3.90
N SER A 72 0.65 18.50 -4.19
CA SER A 72 0.47 19.93 -3.92
C SER A 72 0.45 20.25 -2.43
N ARG A 73 -0.10 19.37 -1.60
CA ARG A 73 -0.11 19.53 -0.12
C ARG A 73 1.29 19.45 0.48
N GLN A 74 2.18 18.68 -0.14
CA GLN A 74 3.57 18.52 0.29
C GLN A 74 4.52 19.54 -0.35
N GLY A 75 3.98 20.53 -1.07
CA GLY A 75 4.74 21.61 -1.66
C GLY A 75 5.60 21.19 -2.86
N ILE A 76 5.26 20.11 -3.53
CA ILE A 76 5.86 19.76 -4.83
C ILE A 76 5.32 20.74 -5.87
N LEU A 77 6.20 21.26 -6.71
CA LEU A 77 5.87 22.27 -7.71
C LEU A 77 6.16 21.78 -9.12
N PRO A 78 5.44 22.28 -10.12
CA PRO A 78 5.81 22.10 -11.52
C PRO A 78 7.25 22.56 -11.76
N GLY A 79 8.02 21.75 -12.49
CA GLY A 79 9.43 21.99 -12.75
C GLY A 79 10.40 21.24 -11.83
N ASP A 80 9.93 20.68 -10.72
CA ASP A 80 10.76 19.82 -9.88
C ASP A 80 11.19 18.59 -10.65
N GLU A 81 12.47 18.20 -10.51
CA GLU A 81 12.99 16.95 -11.06
C GLU A 81 12.98 15.85 -9.99
N ILE A 82 12.38 14.72 -10.27
CA ILE A 82 12.38 13.55 -9.38
C ILE A 82 13.65 12.74 -9.67
N LEU A 83 14.49 12.55 -8.66
CA LEU A 83 15.71 11.74 -8.77
C LEU A 83 15.48 10.31 -8.31
N LEU A 84 14.85 10.15 -7.13
CA LEU A 84 14.67 8.85 -6.50
C LEU A 84 13.22 8.64 -6.10
N ILE A 85 12.75 7.41 -6.27
CA ILE A 85 11.49 6.89 -5.74
C ILE A 85 11.83 5.72 -4.82
N ASP A 86 11.50 5.84 -3.53
CA ASP A 86 11.85 4.85 -2.50
C ASP A 86 13.34 4.46 -2.50
N GLY A 87 14.22 5.44 -2.79
CA GLY A 87 15.68 5.27 -2.84
C GLY A 87 16.23 4.73 -4.16
N ARG A 88 15.39 4.45 -5.16
CA ARG A 88 15.80 3.94 -6.48
C ARG A 88 15.85 5.06 -7.51
N ASP A 89 16.90 5.10 -8.34
CA ASP A 89 17.09 6.11 -9.39
C ASP A 89 16.03 5.95 -10.50
N VAL A 90 15.28 7.02 -10.77
CA VAL A 90 14.21 7.04 -11.78
C VAL A 90 14.72 6.81 -13.20
N ARG A 91 15.98 7.15 -13.48
CA ARG A 91 16.61 6.97 -14.81
C ARG A 91 16.82 5.50 -15.15
N GLN A 92 16.85 4.63 -14.14
CA GLN A 92 16.97 3.18 -14.30
C GLN A 92 15.62 2.48 -14.41
N MET A 93 14.52 3.24 -14.31
CA MET A 93 13.16 2.71 -14.36
C MET A 93 12.51 2.99 -15.71
N GLY A 94 11.90 1.97 -16.29
CA GLY A 94 11.01 2.16 -17.43
C GLY A 94 9.66 2.76 -17.00
N GLU A 95 8.92 3.29 -17.97
CA GLU A 95 7.61 3.93 -17.72
C GLU A 95 6.65 3.07 -16.88
N HIS A 96 6.59 1.79 -17.19
CA HIS A 96 5.72 0.84 -16.46
C HIS A 96 6.14 0.65 -15.00
N GLU A 97 7.44 0.67 -14.74
CA GLU A 97 7.98 0.57 -13.38
C GLU A 97 7.75 1.86 -12.61
N LEU A 98 7.95 3.03 -13.23
CA LEU A 98 7.61 4.32 -12.65
C LEU A 98 6.14 4.37 -12.24
N TYR A 99 5.23 3.96 -13.13
CA TYR A 99 3.80 3.92 -12.84
C TYR A 99 3.49 3.02 -11.63
N ARG A 100 4.04 1.81 -11.57
CA ARG A 100 3.82 0.88 -10.46
C ARG A 100 4.34 1.40 -9.12
N ASN A 101 5.50 2.09 -9.12
CA ASN A 101 6.09 2.62 -7.89
C ASN A 101 5.35 3.88 -7.40
N LEU A 102 4.80 4.68 -8.29
CA LEU A 102 4.07 5.91 -7.96
C LEU A 102 2.60 5.66 -7.64
N SER A 103 2.02 4.61 -8.22
CA SER A 103 0.67 4.12 -7.91
C SER A 103 0.72 3.07 -6.80
N GLY A 104 -0.41 2.76 -6.21
CA GLY A 104 -0.56 1.72 -5.18
C GLY A 104 -1.85 1.91 -4.42
N ASP A 105 -2.01 1.21 -3.30
CA ASP A 105 -3.22 1.32 -2.50
C ASP A 105 -3.34 2.71 -1.87
N VAL A 106 -4.56 3.23 -1.82
CA VAL A 106 -4.85 4.51 -1.17
C VAL A 106 -4.39 4.47 0.29
N GLY A 107 -3.73 5.53 0.74
CA GLY A 107 -3.19 5.66 2.10
C GLY A 107 -1.79 5.06 2.29
N THR A 108 -1.28 4.28 1.34
CA THR A 108 0.14 3.85 1.39
C THR A 108 1.07 5.02 1.07
N THR A 109 2.30 4.96 1.53
CA THR A 109 3.26 6.05 1.35
C THR A 109 4.33 5.73 0.31
N VAL A 110 4.89 6.78 -0.28
CA VAL A 110 6.04 6.73 -1.17
C VAL A 110 7.01 7.86 -0.80
N LYS A 111 8.31 7.58 -0.81
CA LYS A 111 9.36 8.56 -0.53
C LYS A 111 9.94 9.06 -1.85
N LEU A 112 9.93 10.37 -2.03
CA LEU A 112 10.52 11.01 -3.20
C LEU A 112 11.73 11.86 -2.81
N THR A 113 12.78 11.83 -3.63
CA THR A 113 13.86 12.79 -3.60
C THR A 113 13.80 13.60 -4.88
N LEU A 114 13.70 14.91 -4.73
CA LEU A 114 13.50 15.87 -5.81
C LEU A 114 14.67 16.87 -5.84
N ILE A 115 14.89 17.47 -7.00
CA ILE A 115 15.72 18.68 -7.15
C ILE A 115 14.85 19.85 -7.58
N ARG A 116 15.03 20.97 -6.92
CA ARG A 116 14.48 22.28 -7.27
C ARG A 116 15.63 23.30 -7.31
N GLY A 117 16.04 23.68 -8.52
CA GLY A 117 17.28 24.45 -8.66
C GLY A 117 18.47 23.67 -8.07
N ASP A 118 19.15 24.28 -7.11
CA ASP A 118 20.32 23.67 -6.43
C ASP A 118 19.95 22.93 -5.12
N SER A 119 18.67 22.85 -4.80
CA SER A 119 18.19 22.28 -3.55
C SER A 119 17.66 20.85 -3.71
N VAL A 120 18.13 19.94 -2.85
CA VAL A 120 17.60 18.58 -2.75
C VAL A 120 16.48 18.54 -1.69
N ILE A 121 15.30 18.14 -2.12
CA ILE A 121 14.10 18.06 -1.29
C ILE A 121 13.71 16.58 -1.12
N ARG A 122 13.46 16.16 0.11
CA ARG A 122 12.95 14.81 0.43
C ARG A 122 11.57 14.93 1.01
N VAL A 123 10.61 14.24 0.41
CA VAL A 123 9.21 14.25 0.85
C VAL A 123 8.69 12.82 0.95
N THR A 124 7.75 12.61 1.87
CA THR A 124 6.97 11.38 1.96
C THR A 124 5.52 11.71 1.66
N LEU A 125 4.96 11.06 0.65
CA LEU A 125 3.59 11.28 0.17
C LEU A 125 2.71 10.10 0.53
N ALA A 126 1.53 10.36 1.08
CA ALA A 126 0.48 9.36 1.13
C ALA A 126 -0.28 9.36 -0.20
N ARG A 127 -0.47 8.18 -0.79
CA ARG A 127 -1.25 8.04 -2.03
C ARG A 127 -2.70 8.37 -1.75
N THR A 128 -3.27 9.23 -2.60
CA THR A 128 -4.67 9.63 -2.55
C THR A 128 -5.43 9.00 -3.72
N PRO A 129 -6.76 8.83 -3.63
CA PRO A 129 -7.53 8.33 -4.74
C PRO A 129 -7.20 9.09 -6.02
N ALA A 130 -7.06 8.38 -7.13
CA ALA A 130 -6.87 9.01 -8.42
C ALA A 130 -8.12 9.85 -8.74
N PRO A 131 -7.96 11.09 -9.25
CA PRO A 131 -9.12 11.86 -9.71
C PRO A 131 -9.84 11.06 -10.80
N PRO A 132 -11.18 11.10 -10.84
CA PRO A 132 -11.93 10.41 -11.88
C PRO A 132 -11.40 10.86 -13.26
N LYS A 133 -11.06 9.88 -14.12
CA LYS A 133 -10.66 10.18 -15.49
C LYS A 133 -11.73 11.08 -16.10
N ALA A 134 -11.33 12.29 -16.47
CA ALA A 134 -12.21 13.15 -17.26
C ALA A 134 -12.69 12.33 -18.47
N ARG A 135 -13.99 12.08 -18.57
CA ARG A 135 -14.55 11.46 -19.77
C ARG A 135 -14.18 12.40 -20.92
N PRO A 136 -13.66 11.87 -22.06
CA PRO A 136 -13.54 12.68 -23.25
C PRO A 136 -14.92 13.31 -23.50
N GLN A 137 -15.01 14.62 -23.41
CA GLN A 137 -16.22 15.30 -23.88
C GLN A 137 -16.25 15.05 -25.37
N ALA A 138 -17.21 14.24 -25.80
CA ALA A 138 -17.49 14.10 -27.22
C ALA A 138 -17.82 15.50 -27.80
N PRO A 139 -17.33 15.82 -29.00
CA PRO A 139 -17.55 17.10 -29.64
C PRO A 139 -19.04 17.33 -29.92
#